data_3ca258891b3364e92b033890276f2df7
#
_entry.id   3ca258891b3364e92b033890276f2df7
#
_cell.length_a   1.000
_cell.length_b   1.000
_cell.length_c   1.000
_cell.angle_alpha   90.00
_cell.angle_beta   90.00
_cell.angle_gamma   90.00
#
_symmetry.space_group_name_H-M   'P 1'
#
loop_
_entity.id
_entity.type
_entity.pdbx_description
1 polymer ?
#
loop_
_entity_poly.entity_id
_entity_poly.type
_entity_poly.pdbx_seq_one_letter_code
_entity_poly.pdbx_strand_id
1 'polypeptide(L)'
;KHYNPKESLCHLSLKYDNFLAHMQSSWISPLKERRIVLACTSKMAVYDDMKDVQKLMIYDKGVDVINGSNVEYLEYAVETREGDVHAPYIKQEDALFNSLEHFRNCLISGLPSISDASQAIRLQKILEAADKRMNEVYKYEV
;
A
#
# COMPACT_ATOMS: atom_id res chain seq x y z
N LYS A 1 22.61 -20.27 -14.40
CA LYS A 1 22.13 -18.88 -14.59
C LYS A 1 20.96 -18.93 -15.58
N HIS A 2 19.75 -19.02 -15.08
CA HIS A 2 18.56 -18.83 -15.91
C HIS A 2 18.09 -17.39 -15.68
N TYR A 3 18.61 -16.47 -16.48
CA TYR A 3 18.06 -15.14 -16.57
C TYR A 3 16.79 -15.23 -17.40
N ASN A 4 15.65 -15.25 -16.72
CA ASN A 4 14.40 -14.93 -17.37
C ASN A 4 14.46 -13.42 -17.69
N PRO A 5 14.22 -12.98 -18.92
CA PRO A 5 14.25 -11.55 -19.27
C PRO A 5 13.12 -10.74 -18.64
N LYS A 6 12.28 -11.37 -17.81
CA LYS A 6 11.20 -10.71 -17.08
C LYS A 6 11.54 -10.65 -15.60
N GLU A 7 11.29 -9.51 -15.01
CA GLU A 7 11.50 -9.25 -13.58
C GLU A 7 10.67 -10.23 -12.75
N SER A 8 11.34 -10.93 -11.84
CA SER A 8 10.69 -11.90 -10.94
C SER A 8 10.38 -11.30 -9.56
N LEU A 9 11.05 -10.21 -9.23
CA LEU A 9 10.90 -9.47 -7.97
C LEU A 9 11.02 -7.98 -8.29
N CYS A 10 10.10 -7.19 -7.75
CA CYS A 10 10.12 -5.73 -7.84
C CYS A 10 9.93 -5.11 -6.46
N HIS A 11 10.77 -4.15 -6.12
CA HIS A 11 10.58 -3.24 -5.01
C HIS A 11 10.44 -1.82 -5.56
N LEU A 12 9.34 -1.17 -5.22
CA LEU A 12 9.04 0.18 -5.68
C LEU A 12 8.76 1.08 -4.49
N SER A 13 9.45 2.22 -4.45
CA SER A 13 9.20 3.27 -3.46
C SER A 13 8.74 4.53 -4.18
N LEU A 14 7.54 4.99 -3.83
CA LEU A 14 6.93 6.20 -4.35
C LEU A 14 6.91 7.26 -3.25
N LYS A 15 7.54 8.38 -3.51
CA LYS A 15 7.53 9.54 -2.60
C LYS A 15 6.47 10.53 -3.07
N TYR A 16 5.54 10.81 -2.17
CA TYR A 16 4.55 11.88 -2.28
C TYR A 16 4.90 13.00 -1.30
N ASP A 17 4.24 14.14 -1.40
CA ASP A 17 4.52 15.29 -0.53
C ASP A 17 4.29 14.97 0.95
N ASN A 18 3.26 14.18 1.27
CA ASN A 18 2.81 13.91 2.63
C ASN A 18 2.97 12.46 3.07
N PHE A 19 3.42 11.57 2.19
CA PHE A 19 3.58 10.14 2.54
C PHE A 19 4.58 9.44 1.63
N LEU A 20 5.03 8.28 2.07
CA LEU A 20 5.89 7.38 1.33
C LEU A 20 5.16 6.05 1.16
N ALA A 21 5.10 5.55 -0.08
CA ALA A 21 4.55 4.24 -0.38
C ALA A 21 5.65 3.27 -0.78
N HIS A 22 5.69 2.10 -0.14
CA HIS A 22 6.56 0.99 -0.49
C HIS A 22 5.72 -0.16 -1.02
N MET A 23 6.08 -0.69 -2.16
CA MET A 23 5.44 -1.84 -2.78
C MET A 23 6.46 -2.92 -3.08
N GLN A 24 6.06 -4.15 -2.81
CA GLN A 24 6.82 -5.34 -3.17
C GLN A 24 5.93 -6.28 -3.97
N SER A 25 6.43 -6.77 -5.08
CA SER A 25 5.78 -7.78 -5.90
C SER A 25 6.77 -8.87 -6.26
N SER A 26 6.35 -10.13 -6.16
CA SER A 26 7.22 -11.27 -6.48
C SER A 26 6.41 -12.42 -7.09
N TRP A 27 6.92 -12.98 -8.17
CA TRP A 27 6.41 -14.21 -8.78
C TRP A 27 7.03 -15.47 -8.17
N ILE A 28 8.21 -15.34 -7.58
CA ILE A 28 9.00 -16.46 -7.06
C ILE A 28 8.83 -16.67 -5.56
N SER A 29 8.05 -15.82 -4.89
CA SER A 29 7.79 -16.00 -3.46
C SER A 29 7.02 -17.31 -3.22
N PRO A 30 7.48 -18.17 -2.31
CA PRO A 30 6.75 -19.38 -1.92
C PRO A 30 5.50 -19.06 -1.11
N LEU A 31 5.42 -17.84 -0.57
CA LEU A 31 4.28 -17.38 0.22
C LEU A 31 3.40 -16.47 -0.64
N LYS A 32 2.10 -16.76 -0.64
CA LYS A 32 1.11 -15.89 -1.25
C LYS A 32 0.73 -14.79 -0.25
N GLU A 33 1.15 -13.57 -0.51
CA GLU A 33 0.86 -12.42 0.33
C GLU A 33 0.08 -11.36 -0.45
N ARG A 34 -0.95 -10.81 0.18
CA ARG A 34 -1.71 -9.65 -0.30
C ARG A 34 -2.03 -8.77 0.89
N ARG A 35 -1.07 -7.94 1.26
CA ARG A 35 -1.16 -7.12 2.47
C ARG A 35 -0.93 -5.67 2.15
N ILE A 36 -1.74 -4.80 2.79
CA ILE A 36 -1.58 -3.36 2.77
C ILE A 36 -1.39 -2.91 4.21
N VAL A 37 -0.35 -2.14 4.47
CA VAL A 37 -0.09 -1.51 5.76
C VAL A 37 -0.11 -0.01 5.58
N LEU A 38 -0.97 0.67 6.33
CA LEU A 38 -1.08 2.12 6.37
C LEU A 38 -0.61 2.59 7.74
N ALA A 39 0.51 3.29 7.78
CA ALA A 39 1.03 3.90 9.00
C ALA A 39 0.75 5.41 8.94
N CYS A 40 -0.01 5.89 9.93
CA CYS A 40 -0.32 7.29 10.14
C CYS A 40 0.29 7.76 11.47
N THR A 41 0.20 9.04 11.75
CA THR A 41 0.76 9.62 12.98
C THR A 41 0.13 9.08 14.26
N SER A 42 -1.17 8.75 14.24
CA SER A 42 -1.90 8.35 15.44
C SER A 42 -2.45 6.92 15.40
N LYS A 43 -2.55 6.32 14.22
CA LYS A 43 -3.13 4.99 14.03
C LYS A 43 -2.39 4.23 12.94
N MET A 44 -2.48 2.93 12.99
CA MET A 44 -1.96 2.03 11.99
C MET A 44 -3.07 1.08 11.52
N ALA A 45 -3.21 0.89 10.22
CA ALA A 45 -4.17 -0.05 9.66
C ALA A 45 -3.44 -1.14 8.86
N VAL A 46 -3.85 -2.38 9.06
CA VAL A 46 -3.36 -3.53 8.32
C VAL A 46 -4.54 -4.22 7.65
N TYR A 47 -4.52 -4.26 6.33
CA TYR A 47 -5.45 -5.05 5.53
C TYR A 47 -4.72 -6.26 4.97
N ASP A 48 -5.26 -7.46 5.22
CA ASP A 48 -4.72 -8.73 4.75
C ASP A 48 -5.81 -9.50 4.00
N ASP A 49 -5.71 -9.53 2.68
CA ASP A 49 -6.70 -10.16 1.81
C ASP A 49 -6.66 -11.70 1.89
N MET A 50 -5.60 -12.27 2.45
CA MET A 50 -5.46 -13.72 2.62
C MET A 50 -6.21 -14.26 3.83
N LYS A 51 -6.68 -13.38 4.72
CA LYS A 51 -7.46 -13.79 5.90
C LYS A 51 -8.94 -13.93 5.55
N ASP A 52 -9.59 -14.95 6.09
CA ASP A 52 -11.04 -15.13 5.95
C ASP A 52 -11.82 -14.23 6.92
N VAL A 53 -11.27 -13.99 8.10
CA VAL A 53 -11.85 -13.13 9.14
C VAL A 53 -10.85 -12.06 9.56
N GLN A 54 -11.35 -10.94 10.08
CA GLN A 54 -10.50 -9.82 10.54
C GLN A 54 -9.51 -9.36 9.46
N LYS A 55 -9.98 -9.22 8.22
CA LYS A 55 -9.18 -8.74 7.09
C LYS A 55 -8.58 -7.35 7.34
N LEU A 56 -9.29 -6.49 8.05
CA LEU A 56 -8.83 -5.17 8.45
C LEU A 56 -8.67 -5.11 9.96
N MET A 57 -7.49 -4.70 10.39
CA MET A 57 -7.17 -4.42 11.79
C MET A 57 -6.67 -2.99 11.90
N ILE A 58 -7.25 -2.24 12.82
CA ILE A 58 -6.87 -0.86 13.12
C ILE A 58 -6.28 -0.85 14.52
N TYR A 59 -5.03 -0.47 14.61
CA TYR A 59 -4.27 -0.37 15.84
C TYR A 59 -4.24 1.10 16.28
N ASP A 60 -4.55 1.38 17.53
CA ASP A 60 -4.28 2.66 18.14
C ASP A 60 -2.80 2.70 18.55
N LYS A 61 -1.96 2.89 17.56
CA LYS A 61 -0.52 2.90 17.68
C LYS A 61 0.04 4.15 17.01
N GLY A 62 0.77 4.94 17.75
CA GLY A 62 1.32 6.20 17.29
C GLY A 62 2.68 6.47 17.91
N VAL A 63 3.31 7.52 17.42
CA VAL A 63 4.58 8.04 17.92
C VAL A 63 4.34 9.47 18.34
N ASP A 64 4.49 9.75 19.63
CA ASP A 64 4.43 11.09 20.19
C ASP A 64 5.86 11.61 20.40
N VAL A 65 6.15 12.76 19.80
CA VAL A 65 7.44 13.44 19.99
C VAL A 65 7.29 14.38 21.18
N ILE A 66 7.91 14.04 22.30
CA ILE A 66 7.91 14.89 23.48
C ILE A 66 9.01 15.93 23.33
N ASN A 67 8.62 17.17 23.00
CA ASN A 67 9.51 18.32 23.05
C ASN A 67 9.67 18.75 24.50
N GLY A 68 10.64 18.17 25.19
CA GLY A 68 10.99 18.58 26.57
C GLY A 68 11.79 19.87 26.59
N SER A 69 11.21 20.95 27.07
CA SER A 69 11.87 22.26 27.23
C SER A 69 12.93 22.33 28.33
N ASN A 70 13.31 21.21 28.97
CA ASN A 70 14.18 21.18 30.12
C ASN A 70 15.15 19.99 30.21
N VAL A 71 15.61 19.41 29.12
CA VAL A 71 16.58 18.30 29.20
C VAL A 71 17.78 18.61 28.30
N GLU A 72 18.84 19.06 28.89
CA GLU A 72 20.10 19.49 28.26
C GLU A 72 20.88 18.35 27.56
N TYR A 73 20.42 17.09 27.61
CA TYR A 73 21.16 15.93 27.09
C TYR A 73 20.35 14.86 26.34
N LEU A 74 19.04 15.02 26.14
CA LEU A 74 18.22 14.08 25.34
C LEU A 74 17.39 14.88 24.36
N GLU A 75 17.93 15.09 23.17
CA GLU A 75 17.32 15.96 22.15
C GLU A 75 15.95 15.52 21.62
N TYR A 76 15.58 14.25 21.74
CA TYR A 76 14.26 13.74 21.33
C TYR A 76 13.86 12.51 22.16
N ALA A 77 12.91 12.65 23.03
CA ALA A 77 12.23 11.48 23.61
C ALA A 77 11.10 11.08 22.66
N VAL A 78 11.18 9.89 22.12
CA VAL A 78 10.13 9.28 21.30
C VAL A 78 9.37 8.30 22.16
N GLU A 79 8.11 8.57 22.46
CA GLU A 79 7.23 7.66 23.17
C GLU A 79 6.33 6.96 22.17
N THR A 80 6.32 5.62 22.20
CA THR A 80 5.40 4.83 21.40
C THR A 80 4.12 4.60 22.20
N ARG A 81 2.99 5.06 21.65
CA ARG A 81 1.68 4.80 22.23
C ARG A 81 1.19 3.44 21.75
N GLU A 82 0.77 2.61 22.70
CA GLU A 82 0.09 1.35 22.44
C GLU A 82 -1.32 1.40 23.06
N GLY A 83 -2.33 1.29 22.23
CA GLY A 83 -3.73 1.30 22.60
C GLY A 83 -4.48 0.10 22.05
N ASP A 84 -5.79 0.23 21.94
CA ASP A 84 -6.69 -0.84 21.53
C ASP A 84 -6.50 -1.25 20.06
N VAL A 85 -6.89 -2.49 19.78
CA VAL A 85 -6.97 -3.03 18.42
C VAL A 85 -8.45 -3.20 18.07
N HIS A 86 -8.86 -2.54 16.99
CA HIS A 86 -10.22 -2.63 16.47
C HIS A 86 -10.21 -3.42 15.16
N ALA A 87 -11.02 -4.46 15.07
CA ALA A 87 -11.20 -5.27 13.87
C ALA A 87 -12.64 -5.14 13.38
N PRO A 88 -12.94 -4.17 12.47
CA PRO A 88 -14.27 -4.02 11.91
C PRO A 88 -14.63 -5.23 11.05
N TYR A 89 -15.90 -5.62 11.11
CA TYR A 89 -16.41 -6.66 10.22
C TYR A 89 -16.47 -6.12 8.78
N ILE A 90 -15.82 -6.82 7.87
CA ILE A 90 -15.92 -6.57 6.43
C ILE A 90 -16.70 -7.71 5.81
N LYS A 91 -17.84 -7.40 5.21
CA LYS A 91 -18.63 -8.37 4.46
C LYS A 91 -17.79 -8.89 3.29
N GLN A 92 -17.70 -10.21 3.18
CA GLN A 92 -17.07 -10.84 2.02
C GLN A 92 -18.06 -10.85 0.87
N GLU A 93 -17.67 -10.29 -0.24
CA GLU A 93 -18.44 -10.26 -1.47
C GLU A 93 -17.56 -10.67 -2.64
N ASP A 94 -18.20 -11.21 -3.68
CA ASP A 94 -17.50 -11.54 -4.90
C ASP A 94 -17.04 -10.27 -5.62
N ALA A 95 -15.71 -10.09 -5.73
CA ALA A 95 -15.11 -8.88 -6.29
C ALA A 95 -15.48 -8.70 -7.78
N LEU A 96 -15.61 -9.79 -8.54
CA LEU A 96 -15.99 -9.73 -9.95
C LEU A 96 -17.46 -9.31 -10.08
N PHE A 97 -18.34 -9.88 -9.26
CA PHE A 97 -19.75 -9.51 -9.24
C PHE A 97 -19.92 -8.02 -8.92
N ASN A 98 -19.26 -7.53 -7.86
CA ASN A 98 -19.31 -6.11 -7.49
C ASN A 98 -18.79 -5.18 -8.59
N SER A 99 -17.72 -5.59 -9.28
CA SER A 99 -17.17 -4.83 -10.42
C SER A 99 -18.17 -4.72 -11.58
N LEU A 100 -18.81 -5.83 -11.93
CA LEU A 100 -19.81 -5.88 -13.01
C LEU A 100 -21.09 -5.12 -12.64
N GLU A 101 -21.54 -5.24 -11.39
CA GLU A 101 -22.68 -4.49 -10.89
C GLU A 101 -22.39 -2.98 -10.87
N HIS A 102 -21.22 -2.57 -10.42
CA HIS A 102 -20.79 -1.17 -10.47
C HIS A 102 -20.80 -0.65 -11.92
N PHE A 103 -20.22 -1.39 -12.86
CA PHE A 103 -20.23 -1.03 -14.27
C PHE A 103 -21.64 -0.85 -14.84
N ARG A 104 -22.53 -1.83 -14.56
CA ARG A 104 -23.95 -1.75 -14.95
C ARG A 104 -24.62 -0.49 -14.36
N ASN A 105 -24.38 -0.21 -13.08
CA ASN A 105 -24.98 0.95 -12.42
C ASN A 105 -24.48 2.28 -12.99
N CYS A 106 -23.20 2.37 -13.37
CA CYS A 106 -22.66 3.53 -14.08
C CYS A 106 -23.32 3.75 -15.44
N LEU A 107 -23.57 2.67 -16.20
CA LEU A 107 -24.26 2.75 -17.50
C LEU A 107 -25.70 3.25 -17.35
N ILE A 108 -26.41 2.79 -16.32
CA ILE A 108 -27.82 3.17 -16.09
C ILE A 108 -27.93 4.61 -15.57
N SER A 109 -27.06 4.99 -14.64
CA SER A 109 -27.13 6.29 -13.98
C SER A 109 -26.44 7.42 -14.74
N GLY A 110 -25.55 7.09 -15.69
CA GLY A 110 -24.67 8.05 -16.37
C GLY A 110 -23.58 8.62 -15.46
N LEU A 111 -23.37 8.09 -14.26
CA LEU A 111 -22.33 8.53 -13.36
C LEU A 111 -20.96 7.95 -13.76
N PRO A 112 -19.87 8.68 -13.54
CA PRO A 112 -18.53 8.18 -13.85
C PRO A 112 -18.16 6.97 -12.98
N SER A 113 -17.43 6.04 -13.55
CA SER A 113 -16.88 4.90 -12.80
C SER A 113 -15.76 5.35 -11.86
N ILE A 114 -15.66 4.69 -10.68
CA ILE A 114 -14.52 4.87 -9.76
C ILE A 114 -13.19 4.42 -10.37
N SER A 115 -13.24 3.52 -11.37
CA SER A 115 -12.08 3.07 -12.15
C SER A 115 -12.19 3.54 -13.60
N ASP A 116 -12.18 4.84 -13.80
CA ASP A 116 -12.28 5.47 -15.11
C ASP A 116 -10.94 5.48 -15.87
N ALA A 117 -10.99 5.97 -17.13
CA ALA A 117 -9.79 6.08 -17.96
C ALA A 117 -8.72 7.01 -17.35
N SER A 118 -9.11 8.00 -16.56
CA SER A 118 -8.16 8.93 -15.94
C SER A 118 -7.34 8.23 -14.86
N GLN A 119 -7.95 7.33 -14.11
CA GLN A 119 -7.28 6.46 -13.14
C GLN A 119 -6.31 5.50 -13.85
N ALA A 120 -6.75 4.87 -14.94
CA ALA A 120 -5.92 3.97 -15.73
C ALA A 120 -4.67 4.69 -16.28
N ILE A 121 -4.83 5.91 -16.80
CA ILE A 121 -3.71 6.73 -17.30
C ILE A 121 -2.73 7.08 -16.17
N ARG A 122 -3.21 7.43 -14.96
CA ARG A 122 -2.32 7.70 -13.82
C ARG A 122 -1.52 6.46 -13.42
N LEU A 123 -2.17 5.31 -13.36
CA LEU A 123 -1.50 4.05 -13.06
C LEU A 123 -0.44 3.72 -14.11
N GLN A 124 -0.79 3.86 -15.40
CA GLN A 124 0.13 3.59 -16.49
C GLN A 124 1.38 4.48 -16.43
N LYS A 125 1.24 5.76 -16.12
CA LYS A 125 2.40 6.66 -15.92
C LYS A 125 3.34 6.22 -14.82
N ILE A 126 2.79 5.69 -13.71
CA ILE A 126 3.61 5.15 -12.61
C ILE A 126 4.37 3.90 -13.07
N LEU A 127 3.69 2.98 -13.76
CA LEU A 127 4.31 1.75 -14.28
C LEU A 127 5.41 2.06 -15.29
N GLU A 128 5.17 2.96 -16.24
CA GLU A 128 6.19 3.40 -17.22
C GLU A 128 7.41 4.05 -16.54
N ALA A 129 7.18 4.86 -15.51
CA ALA A 129 8.27 5.45 -14.74
C ALA A 129 9.06 4.39 -13.98
N ALA A 130 8.40 3.37 -13.43
CA ALA A 130 9.05 2.25 -12.76
C ALA A 130 9.89 1.43 -13.74
N ASP A 131 9.34 1.05 -14.90
CA ASP A 131 10.07 0.31 -15.95
C ASP A 131 11.30 1.08 -16.42
N LYS A 132 11.16 2.38 -16.64
CA LYS A 132 12.30 3.23 -17.03
C LYS A 132 13.40 3.20 -15.97
N ARG A 133 13.05 3.30 -14.69
CA ARG A 133 14.03 3.26 -13.59
C ARG A 133 14.69 1.89 -13.45
N MET A 134 13.94 0.81 -13.58
CA MET A 134 14.51 -0.54 -13.55
C MET A 134 15.54 -0.71 -14.67
N ASN A 135 15.24 -0.30 -15.89
CA ASN A 135 16.16 -0.38 -17.02
C ASN A 135 17.40 0.52 -16.87
N GLU A 136 17.32 1.62 -16.11
CA GLU A 136 18.48 2.46 -15.78
C GLU A 136 19.41 1.79 -14.77
N VAL A 137 18.88 1.08 -13.78
CA VAL A 137 19.63 0.43 -12.70
C VAL A 137 20.40 -0.82 -13.21
N TYR A 138 19.84 -1.56 -14.16
CA TYR A 138 20.51 -2.73 -14.75
C TYR A 138 21.74 -2.41 -15.62
N LYS A 139 22.08 -1.14 -15.82
CA LYS A 139 23.30 -0.73 -16.54
C LYS A 139 24.59 -0.80 -15.71
N TYR A 140 24.49 -1.06 -14.41
CA TYR A 140 25.68 -1.30 -13.58
C TYR A 140 26.03 -2.79 -13.58
N GLU A 141 26.72 -3.24 -14.64
CA GLU A 141 27.48 -4.49 -14.59
C GLU A 141 28.67 -4.29 -13.65
N VAL A 142 28.77 -5.14 -12.63
CA VAL A 142 29.93 -5.25 -11.74
C VAL A 142 30.96 -6.17 -12.38
#